data_8bddf3eee2ad9beaa031baaee2744396
#
_entry.id   8bddf3eee2ad9beaa031baaee2744396
#
_cell.length_a   1.000
_cell.length_b   1.000
_cell.length_c   1.000
_cell.angle_alpha   90.00
_cell.angle_beta   90.00
_cell.angle_gamma   90.00
#
_symmetry.space_group_name_H-M   'P 1'
#
loop_
_entity.id
_entity.type
_entity.pdbx_description
1 polymer ?
#
loop_
_entity_poly.entity_id
_entity_poly.type
_entity_poly.pdbx_seq_one_letter_code
_entity_poly.pdbx_strand_id
1 'polypeptide(L)'
;YELLNEAKANTHLTHLEELVLTKGEAGYKTARGFITDLLSHLQGKSKRKVNTSVKWDGAPAMFAGRHPDTGKFFVGTKSVFNKREPKINYTENDIEMNHGNVPGLAEKLKKGLKYLPKLGIKGILQGDFMFDSSSVGKETIDGIEHFTFKPNTIKYAVEKDSKLGQEIANSVFGIVFHTGYSDLDSPPQYGINVKGLKKVPGVWVDDAIFTDSTGTVTLTTDEAKQVKDLVKTADSIKVDYRDLPLDLLNIYANSEIQKGQ
;
A
#
# COMPACT_ATOMS: atom_id res chain seq x y z
N TYR A 1 32.90 -4.41 -9.38
CA TYR A 1 31.79 -3.66 -10.03
C TYR A 1 30.58 -4.54 -10.42
N GLU A 2 30.70 -5.87 -10.44
CA GLU A 2 29.60 -6.79 -10.78
C GLU A 2 28.70 -7.19 -9.59
N LEU A 3 29.06 -6.87 -8.37
CA LEU A 3 28.33 -7.29 -7.16
C LEU A 3 27.14 -6.39 -6.77
N LEU A 4 26.91 -5.27 -7.47
CA LEU A 4 25.82 -4.34 -7.18
C LEU A 4 24.56 -4.55 -8.02
N ASN A 5 24.57 -5.44 -9.03
CA ASN A 5 23.47 -5.60 -9.99
C ASN A 5 22.53 -6.79 -9.72
N GLU A 6 22.63 -7.46 -8.58
CA GLU A 6 21.81 -8.66 -8.32
C GLU A 6 20.69 -8.51 -7.30
N ALA A 7 20.40 -7.31 -6.80
CA ALA A 7 19.13 -7.13 -6.10
C ALA A 7 18.04 -7.06 -7.17
N LYS A 8 17.14 -8.07 -7.26
CA LYS A 8 15.82 -7.87 -7.87
C LYS A 8 15.31 -6.55 -7.31
N ALA A 9 15.11 -5.55 -8.18
CA ALA A 9 14.59 -4.26 -7.78
C ALA A 9 13.27 -4.53 -7.10
N ASN A 10 13.26 -4.34 -5.79
CA ASN A 10 12.05 -4.45 -5.02
C ASN A 10 11.24 -3.22 -5.41
N THR A 11 10.32 -3.39 -6.34
CA THR A 11 9.54 -2.32 -6.93
C THR A 11 8.61 -1.77 -5.87
N HIS A 12 9.04 -0.66 -5.24
CA HIS A 12 8.09 0.24 -4.62
C HIS A 12 7.15 0.78 -5.70
N LEU A 13 5.91 1.06 -5.32
CA LEU A 13 5.04 1.86 -6.17
C LEU A 13 5.77 3.19 -6.43
N THR A 14 6.09 3.45 -7.68
CA THR A 14 6.77 4.69 -8.09
C THR A 14 5.76 5.83 -8.04
N HIS A 15 6.07 6.90 -7.36
CA HIS A 15 5.28 8.12 -7.42
C HIS A 15 5.41 8.76 -8.81
N LEU A 16 4.37 9.46 -9.28
CA LEU A 16 4.38 10.04 -10.62
C LEU A 16 5.49 11.08 -10.79
N GLU A 17 5.75 11.87 -9.74
CA GLU A 17 6.84 12.86 -9.69
C GLU A 17 8.23 12.22 -9.80
N GLU A 18 8.43 11.04 -9.22
CA GLU A 18 9.69 10.32 -9.30
C GLU A 18 10.01 9.87 -10.73
N LEU A 19 9.00 9.63 -11.57
CA LEU A 19 9.21 9.30 -12.97
C LEU A 19 9.97 10.40 -13.71
N VAL A 20 9.68 11.66 -13.40
CA VAL A 20 10.39 12.81 -14.01
C VAL A 20 11.84 12.82 -13.54
N LEU A 21 12.09 12.61 -12.24
CA LEU A 21 13.42 12.63 -11.65
C LEU A 21 14.28 11.42 -12.07
N THR A 22 13.66 10.27 -12.33
CA THR A 22 14.39 9.03 -12.66
C THR A 22 14.54 8.78 -14.15
N LYS A 23 13.65 9.33 -14.99
CA LYS A 23 13.58 9.07 -16.43
C LYS A 23 13.51 10.33 -17.28
N GLY A 24 13.63 11.52 -16.69
CA GLY A 24 13.64 12.80 -17.39
C GLY A 24 12.40 13.01 -18.26
N GLU A 25 12.60 13.43 -19.51
CA GLU A 25 11.49 13.70 -20.45
C GLU A 25 10.59 12.49 -20.71
N ALA A 26 11.16 11.29 -20.81
CA ALA A 26 10.38 10.06 -21.00
C ALA A 26 9.50 9.78 -19.77
N GLY A 27 10.02 10.05 -18.59
CA GLY A 27 9.27 9.96 -17.32
C GLY A 27 8.13 10.97 -17.26
N TYR A 28 8.38 12.20 -17.67
CA TYR A 28 7.33 13.23 -17.76
C TYR A 28 6.19 12.81 -18.72
N LYS A 29 6.53 12.34 -19.92
CA LYS A 29 5.52 11.85 -20.88
C LYS A 29 4.70 10.72 -20.32
N THR A 30 5.33 9.80 -19.58
CA THR A 30 4.65 8.69 -18.92
C THR A 30 3.71 9.18 -17.81
N ALA A 31 4.18 10.02 -16.90
CA ALA A 31 3.39 10.58 -15.80
C ALA A 31 2.18 11.38 -16.33
N ARG A 32 2.42 12.22 -17.35
CA ARG A 32 1.36 12.97 -18.03
C ARG A 32 0.30 12.05 -18.65
N GLY A 33 0.73 10.95 -19.27
CA GLY A 33 -0.16 9.94 -19.83
C GLY A 33 -1.08 9.35 -18.76
N PHE A 34 -0.55 8.97 -17.62
CA PHE A 34 -1.35 8.46 -16.48
C PHE A 34 -2.37 9.46 -15.98
N ILE A 35 -1.98 10.73 -15.79
CA ILE A 35 -2.91 11.78 -15.34
C ILE A 35 -4.04 11.98 -16.37
N THR A 36 -3.71 11.99 -17.66
CA THR A 36 -4.69 12.19 -18.73
C THR A 36 -5.66 11.00 -18.84
N ASP A 37 -5.15 9.77 -18.72
CA ASP A 37 -5.96 8.56 -18.77
C ASP A 37 -6.88 8.48 -17.54
N LEU A 38 -6.38 8.80 -16.34
CA LEU A 38 -7.17 8.87 -15.12
C LEU A 38 -8.28 9.93 -15.23
N LEU A 39 -7.94 11.13 -15.73
CA LEU A 39 -8.92 12.19 -15.96
C LEU A 39 -10.03 11.75 -16.92
N SER A 40 -9.68 11.06 -18.01
CA SER A 40 -10.66 10.54 -18.97
C SER A 40 -11.56 9.47 -18.33
N HIS A 41 -10.98 8.64 -17.46
CA HIS A 41 -11.72 7.61 -16.72
C HIS A 41 -12.73 8.24 -15.76
N LEU A 42 -12.26 9.18 -14.92
CA LEU A 42 -13.09 9.89 -13.94
C LEU A 42 -14.17 10.78 -14.59
N GLN A 43 -14.03 11.13 -15.87
CA GLN A 43 -15.06 11.80 -16.65
C GLN A 43 -16.03 10.82 -17.35
N GLY A 44 -15.90 9.52 -17.17
CA GLY A 44 -16.70 8.51 -17.86
C GLY A 44 -16.42 8.41 -19.37
N LYS A 45 -15.33 9.01 -19.86
CA LYS A 45 -14.99 9.07 -21.30
C LYS A 45 -14.06 7.97 -21.76
N SER A 46 -13.39 7.27 -20.83
CA SER A 46 -12.49 6.20 -21.17
C SER A 46 -13.22 4.90 -21.49
N LYS A 47 -12.84 4.27 -22.61
CA LYS A 47 -13.28 2.91 -22.96
C LYS A 47 -12.35 1.83 -22.37
N ARG A 48 -11.24 2.22 -21.73
CA ARG A 48 -10.27 1.30 -21.12
C ARG A 48 -10.71 0.97 -19.71
N LYS A 49 -10.54 -0.28 -19.30
CA LYS A 49 -10.63 -0.66 -17.90
C LYS A 49 -9.37 -0.15 -17.18
N VAL A 50 -9.55 0.72 -16.22
CA VAL A 50 -8.49 1.19 -15.33
C VAL A 50 -8.74 0.56 -13.97
N ASN A 51 -7.78 -0.17 -13.45
CA ASN A 51 -7.82 -0.64 -12.08
C ASN A 51 -7.29 0.49 -11.18
N THR A 52 -8.17 1.02 -10.37
CA THR A 52 -7.81 2.04 -9.38
C THR A 52 -7.77 1.38 -8.01
N SER A 53 -6.72 1.66 -7.25
CA SER A 53 -6.59 1.23 -5.87
C SER A 53 -6.36 2.40 -4.95
N VAL A 54 -6.79 2.26 -3.70
CA VAL A 54 -6.49 3.18 -2.61
C VAL A 54 -5.11 2.84 -2.08
N LYS A 55 -4.22 3.82 -1.98
CA LYS A 55 -2.96 3.65 -1.25
C LYS A 55 -3.23 3.90 0.23
N TRP A 56 -3.43 2.83 0.98
CA TRP A 56 -3.58 2.89 2.42
C TRP A 56 -2.24 3.25 3.09
N ASP A 57 -2.31 4.00 4.18
CA ASP A 57 -1.14 4.41 4.96
C ASP A 57 -1.03 3.55 6.22
N GLY A 58 -0.84 2.26 6.03
CA GLY A 58 -0.66 1.31 7.12
C GLY A 58 0.81 1.03 7.43
N ALA A 59 1.11 0.57 8.64
CA ALA A 59 2.45 0.17 9.05
C ALA A 59 2.43 -0.85 10.20
N PRO A 60 3.28 -1.89 10.11
CA PRO A 60 4.21 -2.23 9.04
C PRO A 60 3.51 -2.86 7.83
N ALA A 61 4.19 -2.86 6.68
CA ALA A 61 3.85 -3.76 5.60
C ALA A 61 4.14 -5.20 6.03
N MET A 62 3.15 -6.07 5.90
CA MET A 62 3.20 -7.46 6.34
C MET A 62 2.98 -8.40 5.16
N PHE A 63 3.85 -9.39 5.06
CA PHE A 63 3.72 -10.50 4.11
C PHE A 63 3.22 -11.73 4.87
N ALA A 64 2.20 -12.39 4.33
CA ALA A 64 1.61 -13.57 4.95
C ALA A 64 1.17 -14.57 3.89
N GLY A 65 1.45 -15.84 4.13
CA GLY A 65 1.07 -16.88 3.18
C GLY A 65 1.68 -18.23 3.48
N ARG A 66 1.65 -19.11 2.49
CA ARG A 66 2.26 -20.43 2.60
C ARG A 66 3.55 -20.47 1.79
N HIS A 67 4.60 -20.94 2.42
CA HIS A 67 5.88 -21.16 1.74
C HIS A 67 5.68 -22.23 0.66
N PRO A 68 6.08 -21.99 -0.59
CA PRO A 68 5.79 -22.91 -1.70
C PRO A 68 6.35 -24.31 -1.47
N ASP A 69 7.59 -24.42 -0.98
CA ASP A 69 8.27 -25.71 -0.83
C ASP A 69 7.82 -26.48 0.41
N THR A 70 7.51 -25.79 1.51
CA THR A 70 7.22 -26.44 2.79
C THR A 70 5.74 -26.51 3.14
N GLY A 71 4.91 -25.72 2.46
CA GLY A 71 3.49 -25.55 2.76
C GLY A 71 3.21 -24.90 4.13
N LYS A 72 4.24 -24.58 4.92
CA LYS A 72 4.09 -23.94 6.23
C LYS A 72 3.63 -22.50 6.06
N PHE A 73 2.71 -22.09 6.92
CA PHE A 73 2.29 -20.68 6.95
C PHE A 73 3.38 -19.84 7.60
N PHE A 74 3.61 -18.66 7.03
CA PHE A 74 4.58 -17.71 7.56
C PHE A 74 4.02 -16.28 7.56
N VAL A 75 4.65 -15.44 8.34
CA VAL A 75 4.54 -13.99 8.27
C VAL A 75 5.93 -13.36 8.21
N GLY A 76 6.01 -12.16 7.68
CA GLY A 76 7.26 -11.41 7.67
C GLY A 76 7.09 -10.01 7.15
N THR A 77 8.20 -9.32 7.00
CA THR A 77 8.31 -8.03 6.34
C THR A 77 8.90 -8.23 4.94
N LYS A 78 9.24 -7.15 4.25
CA LYS A 78 9.96 -7.19 2.97
C LYS A 78 11.22 -8.08 2.99
N SER A 79 11.82 -8.28 4.15
CA SER A 79 13.00 -9.12 4.33
C SER A 79 12.79 -10.61 4.01
N VAL A 80 11.54 -11.05 3.79
CA VAL A 80 11.25 -12.42 3.29
C VAL A 80 11.83 -12.67 1.89
N PHE A 81 12.08 -11.60 1.13
CA PHE A 81 12.66 -11.65 -0.21
C PHE A 81 14.19 -11.47 -0.24
N ASN A 82 14.84 -11.37 0.91
CA ASN A 82 16.30 -11.27 0.96
C ASN A 82 16.94 -12.53 0.36
N LYS A 83 17.87 -12.35 -0.57
CA LYS A 83 18.51 -13.48 -1.28
C LYS A 83 19.41 -14.34 -0.38
N ARG A 84 20.18 -13.71 0.52
CA ARG A 84 21.14 -14.45 1.37
C ARG A 84 20.54 -14.95 2.67
N GLU A 85 19.76 -14.10 3.33
CA GLU A 85 19.16 -14.40 4.64
C GLU A 85 17.71 -13.94 4.65
N PRO A 86 16.78 -14.71 4.04
CA PRO A 86 15.37 -14.39 4.07
C PRO A 86 14.83 -14.55 5.50
N LYS A 87 14.21 -13.49 6.03
CA LYS A 87 13.62 -13.51 7.36
C LYS A 87 12.16 -13.98 7.28
N ILE A 88 11.97 -15.27 7.18
CA ILE A 88 10.68 -15.94 7.09
C ILE A 88 10.32 -16.47 8.48
N ASN A 89 9.17 -16.07 9.02
CA ASN A 89 8.81 -16.42 10.39
C ASN A 89 7.64 -17.42 10.39
N TYR A 90 7.89 -18.65 10.77
CA TYR A 90 6.91 -19.72 10.94
C TYR A 90 6.40 -19.84 12.37
N THR A 91 7.18 -19.34 13.33
CA THR A 91 6.92 -19.41 14.76
C THR A 91 7.18 -18.05 15.42
N GLU A 92 6.66 -17.88 16.64
CA GLU A 92 6.97 -16.70 17.44
C GLU A 92 8.47 -16.58 17.77
N ASN A 93 9.16 -17.72 17.92
CA ASN A 93 10.59 -17.74 18.15
C ASN A 93 11.37 -17.20 16.92
N ASP A 94 10.93 -17.53 15.71
CA ASP A 94 11.54 -16.97 14.50
C ASP A 94 11.33 -15.45 14.45
N ILE A 95 10.17 -14.95 14.89
CA ILE A 95 9.92 -13.52 15.00
C ILE A 95 10.85 -12.86 15.99
N GLU A 96 11.06 -13.45 17.15
CA GLU A 96 12.00 -12.92 18.15
C GLU A 96 13.43 -12.89 17.63
N MET A 97 13.90 -13.96 16.98
CA MET A 97 15.24 -14.01 16.41
C MET A 97 15.43 -12.95 15.29
N ASN A 98 14.43 -12.76 14.44
CA ASN A 98 14.53 -11.90 13.27
C ASN A 98 14.20 -10.43 13.54
N HIS A 99 13.33 -10.17 14.52
CA HIS A 99 12.69 -8.86 14.73
C HIS A 99 12.57 -8.44 16.21
N GLY A 100 13.08 -9.23 17.16
CA GLY A 100 12.96 -8.96 18.60
C GLY A 100 13.62 -7.65 19.04
N ASN A 101 14.58 -7.13 18.25
CA ASN A 101 15.17 -5.81 18.46
C ASN A 101 14.20 -4.63 18.15
N VAL A 102 13.02 -4.91 17.57
CA VAL A 102 11.97 -3.93 17.28
C VAL A 102 10.63 -4.46 17.86
N PRO A 103 10.41 -4.32 19.17
CA PRO A 103 9.29 -4.96 19.87
C PRO A 103 7.92 -4.66 19.27
N GLY A 104 7.66 -3.41 18.87
CA GLY A 104 6.39 -3.04 18.24
C GLY A 104 6.12 -3.73 16.91
N LEU A 105 7.18 -4.07 16.12
CA LEU A 105 7.07 -4.86 14.91
C LEU A 105 6.85 -6.34 15.25
N ALA A 106 7.62 -6.89 16.19
CA ALA A 106 7.52 -8.28 16.60
C ALA A 106 6.11 -8.63 17.10
N GLU A 107 5.51 -7.79 17.93
CA GLU A 107 4.15 -7.99 18.43
C GLU A 107 3.10 -7.98 17.31
N LYS A 108 3.22 -7.09 16.33
CA LYS A 108 2.30 -7.07 15.17
C LYS A 108 2.47 -8.32 14.31
N LEU A 109 3.69 -8.79 14.08
CA LEU A 109 3.96 -10.04 13.36
C LEU A 109 3.41 -11.27 14.10
N LYS A 110 3.56 -11.34 15.44
CA LYS A 110 2.96 -12.42 16.24
C LYS A 110 1.42 -12.45 16.12
N LYS A 111 0.77 -11.27 16.15
CA LYS A 111 -0.67 -11.18 15.88
C LYS A 111 -0.99 -11.67 14.48
N GLY A 112 -0.23 -11.28 13.45
CA GLY A 112 -0.37 -11.79 12.10
C GLY A 112 -0.24 -13.32 12.04
N LEU A 113 0.78 -13.90 12.67
CA LEU A 113 0.99 -15.35 12.71
C LEU A 113 -0.16 -16.10 13.42
N LYS A 114 -0.75 -15.49 14.44
CA LYS A 114 -1.89 -16.06 15.19
C LYS A 114 -3.20 -16.07 14.39
N TYR A 115 -3.48 -15.03 13.62
CA TYR A 115 -4.80 -14.81 13.02
C TYR A 115 -4.86 -15.11 11.52
N LEU A 116 -3.85 -14.73 10.75
CA LEU A 116 -3.86 -14.81 9.28
C LEU A 116 -3.89 -16.23 8.71
N PRO A 117 -3.33 -17.29 9.36
CA PRO A 117 -3.46 -18.66 8.88
C PRO A 117 -4.91 -19.12 8.70
N LYS A 118 -5.82 -18.57 9.49
CA LYS A 118 -7.25 -18.93 9.51
C LYS A 118 -8.02 -18.36 8.32
N LEU A 119 -7.49 -17.32 7.66
CA LEU A 119 -8.11 -16.68 6.49
C LEU A 119 -8.13 -17.57 5.25
N GLY A 120 -7.31 -18.63 5.20
CA GLY A 120 -7.25 -19.51 4.04
C GLY A 120 -6.50 -18.89 2.85
N ILE A 121 -5.52 -18.06 3.12
CA ILE A 121 -4.67 -17.41 2.09
C ILE A 121 -4.01 -18.48 1.22
N LYS A 122 -4.17 -18.35 -0.11
CA LYS A 122 -3.49 -19.13 -1.13
C LYS A 122 -2.36 -18.28 -1.72
N GLY A 123 -1.15 -18.83 -1.82
CA GLY A 123 0.04 -18.06 -2.19
C GLY A 123 0.48 -17.13 -1.06
N ILE A 124 0.98 -15.97 -1.40
CA ILE A 124 1.51 -14.97 -0.47
C ILE A 124 0.80 -13.64 -0.72
N LEU A 125 0.30 -13.01 0.32
CA LEU A 125 -0.30 -11.69 0.28
C LEU A 125 0.58 -10.69 1.02
N GLN A 126 0.70 -9.51 0.45
CA GLN A 126 1.26 -8.33 1.11
C GLN A 126 0.11 -7.37 1.43
N GLY A 127 0.11 -6.88 2.65
CA GLY A 127 -0.84 -5.88 3.10
C GLY A 127 -0.22 -4.99 4.16
N ASP A 128 -0.95 -3.95 4.50
CA ASP A 128 -0.56 -2.99 5.52
C ASP A 128 -1.36 -3.24 6.80
N PHE A 129 -0.65 -3.35 7.91
CA PHE A 129 -1.29 -3.40 9.23
C PHE A 129 -1.95 -2.07 9.52
N MET A 130 -3.24 -2.08 9.87
CA MET A 130 -4.02 -0.88 10.09
C MET A 130 -4.22 -0.58 11.57
N PHE A 131 -4.60 -1.56 12.35
CA PHE A 131 -4.85 -1.39 13.77
C PHE A 131 -4.84 -2.73 14.53
N ASP A 132 -4.70 -2.60 15.82
CA ASP A 132 -5.11 -3.62 16.78
C ASP A 132 -6.07 -3.02 17.82
N SER A 133 -6.67 -3.86 18.64
CA SER A 133 -7.64 -3.40 19.64
C SER A 133 -7.10 -2.37 20.65
N SER A 134 -5.78 -2.29 20.83
CA SER A 134 -5.14 -1.30 21.72
C SER A 134 -4.93 0.05 21.05
N SER A 135 -4.96 0.10 19.73
CA SER A 135 -4.70 1.31 18.93
C SER A 135 -5.97 1.98 18.40
N VAL A 136 -7.15 1.40 18.65
CA VAL A 136 -8.45 1.98 18.27
C VAL A 136 -8.93 2.93 19.36
N GLY A 137 -9.04 4.21 19.02
CA GLY A 137 -9.60 5.25 19.86
C GLY A 137 -11.06 5.59 19.53
N LYS A 138 -11.61 6.56 20.25
CA LYS A 138 -12.93 7.14 19.98
C LYS A 138 -12.81 8.66 19.94
N GLU A 139 -13.43 9.28 18.94
CA GLU A 139 -13.48 10.74 18.80
C GLU A 139 -14.87 11.16 18.32
N THR A 140 -15.30 12.35 18.71
CA THR A 140 -16.48 13.00 18.14
C THR A 140 -16.04 13.97 17.06
N ILE A 141 -16.46 13.75 15.83
CA ILE A 141 -16.16 14.58 14.67
C ILE A 141 -17.50 15.08 14.13
N ASP A 142 -17.68 16.39 14.01
CA ASP A 142 -18.92 17.04 13.55
C ASP A 142 -20.18 16.54 14.27
N GLY A 143 -20.07 16.27 15.59
CA GLY A 143 -21.16 15.79 16.43
C GLY A 143 -21.47 14.30 16.33
N ILE A 144 -20.74 13.53 15.51
CA ILE A 144 -20.89 12.10 15.33
C ILE A 144 -19.74 11.36 16.00
N GLU A 145 -20.03 10.29 16.78
CA GLU A 145 -19.00 9.44 17.35
C GLU A 145 -18.33 8.55 16.30
N HIS A 146 -17.00 8.51 16.33
CA HIS A 146 -16.17 7.69 15.44
C HIS A 146 -15.22 6.80 16.23
N PHE A 147 -14.93 5.63 15.67
CA PHE A 147 -13.71 4.89 15.98
C PHE A 147 -12.57 5.46 15.16
N THR A 148 -11.42 5.69 15.79
CA THR A 148 -10.25 6.25 15.10
C THR A 148 -9.03 5.38 15.33
N PHE A 149 -8.15 5.32 14.32
CA PHE A 149 -6.84 4.68 14.42
C PHE A 149 -5.85 5.37 13.49
N LYS A 150 -4.59 5.37 13.89
CA LYS A 150 -3.50 6.01 13.14
C LYS A 150 -2.34 5.02 12.99
N PRO A 151 -2.34 4.18 11.95
CA PRO A 151 -1.31 3.16 11.75
C PRO A 151 0.06 3.76 11.43
N ASN A 152 0.10 4.88 10.71
CA ASN A 152 1.30 5.61 10.32
C ASN A 152 1.04 7.12 10.37
N THR A 153 1.03 7.82 9.25
CA THR A 153 0.85 9.28 9.21
C THR A 153 -0.62 9.68 9.17
N ILE A 154 -1.44 8.96 8.42
CA ILE A 154 -2.88 9.25 8.24
C ILE A 154 -3.68 8.70 9.42
N LYS A 155 -4.55 9.53 10.00
CA LYS A 155 -5.59 9.10 10.94
C LYS A 155 -6.86 8.74 10.17
N TYR A 156 -7.36 7.57 10.41
CA TYR A 156 -8.62 7.06 9.88
C TYR A 156 -9.72 7.24 10.92
N ALA A 157 -10.90 7.62 10.48
CA ALA A 157 -12.10 7.73 11.30
C ALA A 157 -13.26 6.99 10.62
N VAL A 158 -13.98 6.20 11.40
CA VAL A 158 -15.13 5.44 10.92
C VAL A 158 -16.29 5.66 11.87
N GLU A 159 -17.44 6.07 11.36
CA GLU A 159 -18.64 6.28 12.16
C GLU A 159 -18.95 5.05 13.02
N LYS A 160 -19.10 5.26 14.32
CA LYS A 160 -19.28 4.20 15.32
C LYS A 160 -20.48 3.30 15.02
N ASP A 161 -21.60 3.89 14.62
CA ASP A 161 -22.85 3.18 14.42
C ASP A 161 -22.98 2.61 12.99
N SER A 162 -21.98 2.82 12.13
CA SER A 162 -21.93 2.19 10.82
C SER A 162 -21.58 0.70 10.93
N LYS A 163 -21.93 -0.08 9.90
CA LYS A 163 -21.56 -1.50 9.82
C LYS A 163 -20.04 -1.69 9.95
N LEU A 164 -19.26 -0.85 9.26
CA LEU A 164 -17.80 -0.89 9.30
C LEU A 164 -17.27 -0.55 10.70
N GLY A 165 -17.85 0.47 11.37
CA GLY A 165 -17.50 0.83 12.74
C GLY A 165 -17.70 -0.34 13.72
N GLN A 166 -18.81 -1.06 13.57
CA GLN A 166 -19.06 -2.25 14.40
C GLN A 166 -18.09 -3.41 14.09
N GLU A 167 -17.71 -3.60 12.83
CA GLU A 167 -16.69 -4.58 12.44
C GLU A 167 -15.34 -4.24 13.06
N ILE A 168 -14.91 -2.97 13.02
CA ILE A 168 -13.67 -2.49 13.63
C ILE A 168 -13.70 -2.64 15.16
N ALA A 169 -14.80 -2.25 15.81
CA ALA A 169 -14.95 -2.36 17.26
C ALA A 169 -14.83 -3.81 17.77
N ASN A 170 -15.27 -4.78 16.97
CA ASN A 170 -15.21 -6.20 17.29
C ASN A 170 -13.92 -6.88 16.84
N SER A 171 -12.98 -6.14 16.28
CA SER A 171 -11.73 -6.67 15.74
C SER A 171 -10.54 -6.41 16.68
N VAL A 172 -9.70 -7.41 16.82
CA VAL A 172 -8.44 -7.33 17.58
C VAL A 172 -7.23 -7.16 16.67
N PHE A 173 -7.45 -7.24 15.34
CA PHE A 173 -6.43 -7.13 14.32
C PHE A 173 -7.05 -6.66 13.01
N GLY A 174 -6.49 -5.62 12.39
CA GLY A 174 -6.91 -5.08 11.10
C GLY A 174 -5.78 -5.01 10.09
N ILE A 175 -6.03 -5.48 8.86
CA ILE A 175 -5.07 -5.48 7.75
C ILE A 175 -5.77 -5.20 6.42
N VAL A 176 -5.12 -4.43 5.55
CA VAL A 176 -5.56 -4.22 4.16
C VAL A 176 -4.56 -4.87 3.22
N PHE A 177 -5.00 -5.83 2.43
CA PHE A 177 -4.16 -6.48 1.42
C PHE A 177 -4.23 -5.73 0.07
N HIS A 178 -3.10 -5.60 -0.61
CA HIS A 178 -3.02 -4.87 -1.88
C HIS A 178 -2.20 -5.59 -2.96
N THR A 179 -1.32 -6.52 -2.60
CA THR A 179 -0.43 -7.20 -3.54
C THR A 179 -0.39 -8.69 -3.24
N GLY A 180 -0.38 -9.50 -4.28
CA GLY A 180 -0.24 -10.94 -4.20
C GLY A 180 1.03 -11.43 -4.88
N TYR A 181 1.50 -12.61 -4.46
CA TYR A 181 2.62 -13.31 -5.07
C TYR A 181 2.27 -14.80 -5.12
N SER A 182 2.59 -15.45 -6.24
CA SER A 182 2.41 -16.91 -6.37
C SER A 182 3.41 -17.66 -5.49
N ASP A 183 4.64 -17.15 -5.42
CA ASP A 183 5.76 -17.64 -4.60
C ASP A 183 6.70 -16.48 -4.27
N LEU A 184 7.80 -16.76 -3.56
CA LEU A 184 8.79 -15.77 -3.14
C LEU A 184 9.64 -15.20 -4.29
N ASP A 185 9.64 -15.85 -5.46
CA ASP A 185 10.40 -15.43 -6.64
C ASP A 185 9.53 -14.83 -7.74
N SER A 186 8.20 -14.94 -7.61
CA SER A 186 7.27 -14.43 -8.61
C SER A 186 7.16 -12.90 -8.58
N PRO A 187 6.82 -12.28 -9.71
CA PRO A 187 6.54 -10.85 -9.75
C PRO A 187 5.27 -10.51 -8.94
N PRO A 188 5.18 -9.29 -8.40
CA PRO A 188 3.99 -8.84 -7.69
C PRO A 188 2.77 -8.75 -8.61
N GLN A 189 1.62 -9.15 -8.08
CA GLN A 189 0.30 -9.01 -8.69
C GLN A 189 -0.48 -7.95 -7.92
N TYR A 190 -0.82 -6.86 -8.58
CA TYR A 190 -1.57 -5.76 -7.98
C TYR A 190 -3.08 -5.91 -8.17
N GLY A 191 -3.88 -5.23 -7.34
CA GLY A 191 -5.33 -5.24 -7.45
C GLY A 191 -5.96 -6.58 -7.05
N ILE A 192 -5.35 -7.25 -6.09
CA ILE A 192 -5.95 -8.44 -5.48
C ILE A 192 -7.23 -8.07 -4.74
N ASN A 193 -8.18 -9.01 -4.67
CA ASN A 193 -9.34 -8.86 -3.81
C ASN A 193 -9.37 -9.95 -2.73
N VAL A 194 -9.98 -9.61 -1.60
CA VAL A 194 -10.06 -10.49 -0.43
C VAL A 194 -11.38 -11.26 -0.32
N LYS A 195 -12.27 -11.16 -1.31
CA LYS A 195 -13.60 -11.81 -1.29
C LYS A 195 -13.54 -13.33 -1.13
N GLY A 196 -12.42 -13.94 -1.54
CA GLY A 196 -12.19 -15.38 -1.38
C GLY A 196 -11.63 -15.80 -0.02
N LEU A 197 -11.27 -14.87 0.85
CA LEU A 197 -10.75 -15.17 2.18
C LEU A 197 -11.90 -15.54 3.15
N LYS A 198 -11.59 -16.41 4.11
CA LYS A 198 -12.54 -16.79 5.15
C LYS A 198 -12.71 -15.64 6.14
N LYS A 199 -13.93 -15.41 6.59
CA LYS A 199 -14.19 -14.52 7.72
C LYS A 199 -13.68 -15.18 9.01
N VAL A 200 -12.88 -14.45 9.77
CA VAL A 200 -12.32 -14.90 11.06
C VAL A 200 -12.77 -13.93 12.14
N PRO A 201 -13.44 -14.41 13.20
CA PRO A 201 -13.84 -13.55 14.30
C PRO A 201 -12.67 -12.77 14.88
N GLY A 202 -12.84 -11.47 15.10
CA GLY A 202 -11.81 -10.60 15.63
C GLY A 202 -10.76 -10.16 14.61
N VAL A 203 -10.93 -10.46 13.32
CA VAL A 203 -10.01 -10.03 12.25
C VAL A 203 -10.78 -9.22 11.23
N TRP A 204 -10.42 -7.96 11.11
CA TRP A 204 -10.87 -7.11 10.01
C TRP A 204 -9.88 -7.20 8.85
N VAL A 205 -10.40 -7.53 7.68
CA VAL A 205 -9.61 -7.66 6.45
C VAL A 205 -10.33 -6.93 5.34
N ASP A 206 -9.60 -6.08 4.64
CA ASP A 206 -10.08 -5.44 3.43
C ASP A 206 -9.00 -5.49 2.33
N ASP A 207 -9.36 -5.07 1.15
CA ASP A 207 -8.43 -4.90 0.04
C ASP A 207 -8.31 -3.42 -0.38
N ALA A 208 -7.32 -3.16 -1.21
CA ALA A 208 -7.06 -1.80 -1.69
C ALA A 208 -7.84 -1.45 -2.96
N ILE A 209 -8.77 -2.28 -3.41
CA ILE A 209 -9.59 -1.99 -4.60
C ILE A 209 -10.47 -0.78 -4.28
N PHE A 210 -10.34 0.26 -5.12
CA PHE A 210 -11.23 1.41 -5.01
C PHE A 210 -12.67 1.00 -5.34
N THR A 211 -13.56 1.23 -4.39
CA THR A 211 -15.00 1.00 -4.57
C THR A 211 -15.74 2.31 -4.33
N ASP A 212 -16.40 2.81 -5.36
CA ASP A 212 -17.28 3.95 -5.21
C ASP A 212 -18.62 3.50 -4.61
N SER A 213 -18.85 3.87 -3.36
CA SER A 213 -20.09 3.56 -2.65
C SER A 213 -21.26 4.47 -3.09
N THR A 214 -20.97 5.58 -3.77
CA THR A 214 -21.99 6.52 -4.29
C THR A 214 -22.48 6.13 -5.68
N GLY A 215 -21.78 5.22 -6.36
CA GLY A 215 -22.13 4.72 -7.70
C GLY A 215 -21.69 5.62 -8.84
N THR A 216 -21.04 6.74 -8.56
CA THR A 216 -20.55 7.67 -9.60
C THR A 216 -19.24 8.33 -9.17
N VAL A 217 -18.11 7.85 -9.68
CA VAL A 217 -16.85 8.60 -9.63
C VAL A 217 -16.82 9.52 -10.83
N THR A 218 -17.30 10.75 -10.66
CA THR A 218 -17.24 11.76 -11.72
C THR A 218 -16.61 13.02 -11.17
N LEU A 219 -15.59 13.50 -11.85
CA LEU A 219 -15.13 14.86 -11.65
C LEU A 219 -16.18 15.83 -12.18
N THR A 220 -16.43 16.89 -11.42
CA THR A 220 -17.19 18.04 -11.92
C THR A 220 -16.46 18.66 -13.12
N THR A 221 -17.19 19.45 -13.91
CA THR A 221 -16.58 20.17 -15.05
C THR A 221 -15.43 21.06 -14.59
N ASP A 222 -15.56 21.70 -13.43
CA ASP A 222 -14.57 22.62 -12.90
C ASP A 222 -13.31 21.89 -12.38
N GLU A 223 -13.47 20.78 -11.67
CA GLU A 223 -12.34 19.94 -11.26
C GLU A 223 -11.58 19.38 -12.47
N ALA A 224 -12.30 18.90 -13.46
CA ALA A 224 -11.70 18.39 -14.69
C ALA A 224 -10.96 19.51 -15.46
N LYS A 225 -11.47 20.75 -15.40
CA LYS A 225 -10.81 21.93 -15.99
C LYS A 225 -9.53 22.26 -15.23
N GLN A 226 -9.57 22.27 -13.89
CA GLN A 226 -8.40 22.54 -13.06
C GLN A 226 -7.25 21.56 -13.36
N VAL A 227 -7.54 20.26 -13.44
CA VAL A 227 -6.51 19.24 -13.79
C VAL A 227 -5.94 19.50 -15.18
N LYS A 228 -6.80 19.83 -16.17
CA LYS A 228 -6.33 20.14 -17.54
C LYS A 228 -5.44 21.38 -17.58
N ASP A 229 -5.77 22.40 -16.81
CA ASP A 229 -5.02 23.64 -16.77
C ASP A 229 -3.65 23.43 -16.09
N LEU A 230 -3.59 22.58 -15.03
CA LEU A 230 -2.33 22.17 -14.41
C LEU A 230 -1.45 21.36 -15.39
N VAL A 231 -2.03 20.43 -16.16
CA VAL A 231 -1.30 19.69 -17.20
C VAL A 231 -0.76 20.63 -18.27
N LYS A 232 -1.56 21.61 -18.74
CA LYS A 232 -1.06 22.62 -19.70
C LYS A 232 0.07 23.47 -19.13
N THR A 233 -0.02 23.86 -17.85
CA THR A 233 1.04 24.58 -17.18
C THR A 233 2.32 23.75 -17.16
N ALA A 234 2.23 22.48 -16.78
CA ALA A 234 3.37 21.57 -16.81
C ALA A 234 3.94 21.38 -18.23
N ASP A 235 3.08 21.26 -19.25
CA ASP A 235 3.51 21.16 -20.67
C ASP A 235 4.24 22.43 -21.15
N SER A 236 3.99 23.60 -20.55
CA SER A 236 4.63 24.86 -20.90
C SER A 236 6.03 25.02 -20.30
N ILE A 237 6.36 24.26 -19.28
CA ILE A 237 7.67 24.30 -18.63
C ILE A 237 8.71 23.63 -19.54
N LYS A 238 9.69 24.42 -19.98
CA LYS A 238 10.80 23.90 -20.78
C LYS A 238 11.92 23.48 -19.84
N VAL A 239 12.26 22.19 -19.84
CA VAL A 239 13.36 21.63 -19.08
C VAL A 239 14.34 20.98 -20.04
N ASP A 240 15.62 21.32 -19.91
CA ASP A 240 16.69 20.58 -20.57
C ASP A 240 17.20 19.49 -19.60
N TYR A 241 16.92 18.25 -19.94
CA TYR A 241 17.28 17.12 -19.09
C TYR A 241 18.68 16.56 -19.35
N ARG A 242 19.40 17.04 -20.38
CA ARG A 242 20.65 16.42 -20.84
C ARG A 242 21.76 16.44 -19.80
N ASP A 243 21.85 17.53 -19.05
CA ASP A 243 22.93 17.76 -18.09
C ASP A 243 22.42 17.78 -16.63
N LEU A 244 21.20 17.32 -16.39
CA LEU A 244 20.64 17.28 -15.04
C LEU A 244 21.09 16.03 -14.29
N PRO A 245 21.62 16.15 -13.07
CA PRO A 245 21.96 15.02 -12.22
C PRO A 245 20.69 14.45 -11.57
N LEU A 246 19.85 13.77 -12.37
CA LEU A 246 18.51 13.32 -11.96
C LEU A 246 18.53 12.46 -10.71
N ASP A 247 19.54 11.59 -10.55
CA ASP A 247 19.68 10.73 -9.37
C ASP A 247 19.91 11.56 -8.10
N LEU A 248 20.74 12.61 -8.17
CA LEU A 248 20.98 13.51 -7.05
C LEU A 248 19.73 14.34 -6.72
N LEU A 249 19.01 14.81 -7.75
CA LEU A 249 17.75 15.53 -7.56
C LEU A 249 16.70 14.64 -6.89
N ASN A 250 16.62 13.36 -7.27
CA ASN A 250 15.71 12.40 -6.66
C ASN A 250 16.05 12.17 -5.17
N ILE A 251 17.34 12.00 -4.86
CA ILE A 251 17.81 11.86 -3.46
C ILE A 251 17.47 13.11 -2.65
N TYR A 252 17.72 14.30 -3.22
CA TYR A 252 17.41 15.57 -2.56
C TYR A 252 15.91 15.73 -2.34
N ALA A 253 15.08 15.51 -3.36
CA ALA A 253 13.62 15.62 -3.24
C ALA A 253 13.06 14.69 -2.15
N ASN A 254 13.49 13.43 -2.14
CA ASN A 254 13.09 12.48 -1.10
C ASN A 254 13.54 12.91 0.30
N SER A 255 14.75 13.48 0.43
CA SER A 255 15.24 14.04 1.70
C SER A 255 14.39 15.21 2.20
N GLU A 256 13.96 16.10 1.31
CA GLU A 256 13.13 17.25 1.67
C GLU A 256 11.69 16.85 2.04
N ILE A 257 11.12 15.87 1.33
CA ILE A 257 9.81 15.30 1.66
C ILE A 257 9.83 14.69 3.06
N GLN A 258 10.87 13.93 3.41
CA GLN A 258 11.00 13.33 4.74
C GLN A 258 11.17 14.37 5.87
N LYS A 259 11.76 15.51 5.60
CA LYS A 259 11.89 16.60 6.59
C LYS A 259 10.58 17.36 6.83
N GLY A 260 9.66 17.34 5.86
CA GLY A 260 8.37 18.01 5.95
C GLY A 260 7.26 17.16 6.59
N GLN A 261 7.58 15.95 6.96
CA GLN A 261 6.69 15.03 7.68
C GLN A 261 6.99 15.04 9.16
#